data_86072522d31e73888f952017dbebcc04
#
_entry.id   86072522d31e73888f952017dbebcc04
#
_cell.length_a   1.000
_cell.length_b   1.000
_cell.length_c   1.000
_cell.angle_alpha   90.00
_cell.angle_beta   90.00
_cell.angle_gamma   90.00
#
_symmetry.space_group_name_H-M   'P 1'
#
loop_
_entity.id
_entity.type
_entity.pdbx_description
1 polymer ?
#
loop_
_entity_poly.entity_id
_entity_poly.type
_entity_poly.pdbx_seq_one_letter_code
_entity_poly.pdbx_strand_id
1 'polypeptide(L)'
;HASNLMKSLKASDSTAEFRFFGGDLMTEVGGERVKHYKELAYMGFIPVLLHLRTIFRNMDLCKEDIRSWNPDVLILVDYPGFNLKIAEYIKRYTSIPVYYYISPKIWAWKEYRIKNIKRDVDELFSILPFEVPFFEGHQYPIHYVGNPCVDAVQAYREKHSETLQEFVSANGLEHKPIIALLAGSRKQEIKD
;
A
#
# COMPACT_ATOMS: atom_id res chain seq x y z
N HIS A 1 -4.34 1.11 -4.91
CA HIS A 1 -4.62 -0.14 -4.20
C HIS A 1 -5.56 0.12 -3.02
N ALA A 2 -5.21 0.99 -2.06
CA ALA A 2 -6.06 1.27 -0.90
C ALA A 2 -7.47 1.76 -1.27
N SER A 3 -7.62 2.64 -2.26
CA SER A 3 -8.94 3.10 -2.73
C SER A 3 -9.81 1.95 -3.28
N ASN A 4 -9.21 0.97 -3.97
CA ASN A 4 -9.95 -0.20 -4.45
C ASN A 4 -10.42 -1.10 -3.30
N LEU A 5 -9.56 -1.30 -2.29
CA LEU A 5 -9.93 -2.01 -1.07
C LEU A 5 -11.11 -1.32 -0.36
N MET A 6 -11.04 0.02 -0.19
CA MET A 6 -12.15 0.78 0.41
C MET A 6 -13.46 0.65 -0.39
N LYS A 7 -13.38 0.70 -1.74
CA LYS A 7 -14.56 0.49 -2.60
C LYS A 7 -15.17 -0.89 -2.40
N SER A 8 -14.35 -1.94 -2.34
CA SER A 8 -14.81 -3.32 -2.13
C SER A 8 -15.43 -3.51 -0.74
N LEU A 9 -14.81 -2.96 0.30
CA LEU A 9 -15.36 -3.00 1.65
C LEU A 9 -16.71 -2.27 1.73
N LYS A 10 -16.81 -1.08 1.13
CA LYS A 10 -18.06 -0.30 1.10
C LYS A 10 -19.17 -0.98 0.28
N ALA A 11 -18.81 -1.75 -0.73
CA ALA A 11 -19.76 -2.54 -1.50
C ALA A 11 -20.29 -3.74 -0.70
N SER A 12 -19.46 -4.31 0.20
CA SER A 12 -19.84 -5.41 1.08
C SER A 12 -20.59 -4.95 2.34
N ASP A 13 -20.21 -3.76 2.85
CA ASP A 13 -20.84 -3.11 3.99
C ASP A 13 -21.02 -1.61 3.71
N SER A 14 -22.25 -1.21 3.38
CA SER A 14 -22.58 0.19 3.05
C SER A 14 -22.51 1.12 4.28
N THR A 15 -22.44 0.58 5.49
CA THR A 15 -22.32 1.32 6.75
C THR A 15 -20.87 1.53 7.17
N ALA A 16 -19.92 0.93 6.45
CA ALA A 16 -18.50 1.06 6.76
C ALA A 16 -18.02 2.51 6.70
N GLU A 17 -17.49 2.99 7.80
CA GLU A 17 -16.85 4.31 7.92
C GLU A 17 -15.34 4.20 7.77
N PHE A 18 -14.75 5.14 7.08
CA PHE A 18 -13.31 5.17 6.83
C PHE A 18 -12.68 6.44 7.38
N ARG A 19 -11.60 6.25 8.14
CA ARG A 19 -10.69 7.31 8.55
C ARG A 19 -9.28 6.92 8.16
N PHE A 20 -8.56 7.80 7.46
CA PHE A 20 -7.34 7.33 6.81
C PHE A 20 -6.25 8.40 6.66
N PHE A 21 -5.03 7.91 6.58
CA PHE A 21 -3.84 8.60 6.11
C PHE A 21 -3.60 8.17 4.67
N GLY A 22 -3.91 9.02 3.70
CA GLY A 22 -3.93 8.60 2.30
C GLY A 22 -3.96 9.73 1.30
N GLY A 23 -4.30 9.42 0.06
CA GLY A 23 -4.33 10.36 -1.05
C GLY A 23 -5.72 10.66 -1.58
N ASP A 24 -5.76 11.45 -2.65
CA ASP A 24 -7.00 11.97 -3.25
C ASP A 24 -7.93 10.85 -3.74
N LEU A 25 -7.39 9.77 -4.33
CA LEU A 25 -8.18 8.60 -4.75
C LEU A 25 -8.91 7.88 -3.62
N MET A 26 -8.41 7.97 -2.38
CA MET A 26 -9.13 7.45 -1.21
C MET A 26 -10.21 8.44 -0.79
N THR A 27 -9.95 9.74 -0.86
CA THR A 27 -10.92 10.80 -0.57
C THR A 27 -12.14 10.71 -1.50
N GLU A 28 -11.95 10.37 -2.77
CA GLU A 28 -13.02 10.15 -3.74
C GLU A 28 -13.96 8.99 -3.38
N VAL A 29 -13.46 7.98 -2.68
CA VAL A 29 -14.29 6.87 -2.19
C VAL A 29 -15.18 7.30 -1.02
N GLY A 30 -14.73 8.27 -0.25
CA GLY A 30 -15.39 8.80 0.94
C GLY A 30 -14.64 8.46 2.23
N GLY A 31 -15.13 9.02 3.34
CA GLY A 31 -14.48 8.93 4.64
C GLY A 31 -13.64 10.17 4.97
N GLU A 32 -13.04 10.17 6.15
CA GLU A 32 -12.27 11.31 6.66
C GLU A 32 -10.76 11.11 6.44
N ARG A 33 -10.15 12.00 5.65
CA ARG A 33 -8.70 12.05 5.48
C ARG A 33 -8.05 12.87 6.60
N VAL A 34 -7.37 12.20 7.52
CA VAL A 34 -6.62 12.85 8.61
C VAL A 34 -5.39 13.57 8.08
N LYS A 35 -4.65 12.91 7.16
CA LYS A 35 -3.44 13.48 6.57
C LYS A 35 -3.15 12.94 5.17
N HIS A 36 -2.61 13.80 4.31
CA HIS A 36 -2.21 13.40 2.98
C HIS A 36 -0.88 12.64 3.00
N TYR A 37 -0.78 11.52 2.24
CA TYR A 37 0.42 10.66 2.22
C TYR A 37 1.70 11.39 1.80
N LYS A 38 1.61 12.44 0.97
CA LYS A 38 2.77 13.27 0.56
C LYS A 38 3.46 13.94 1.76
N GLU A 39 2.75 14.14 2.85
CA GLU A 39 3.29 14.69 4.09
C GLU A 39 3.89 13.62 5.02
N LEU A 40 3.68 12.34 4.69
CA LEU A 40 4.16 11.19 5.46
C LEU A 40 5.37 10.51 4.81
N ALA A 41 5.41 10.51 3.47
CA ALA A 41 6.35 9.72 2.69
C ALA A 41 7.61 10.51 2.37
N TYR A 42 8.62 10.38 3.21
CA TYR A 42 9.99 10.77 2.88
C TYR A 42 10.75 9.54 2.41
N MET A 43 11.30 9.58 1.20
CA MET A 43 12.09 8.50 0.63
C MET A 43 13.52 8.94 0.39
N GLY A 44 14.48 8.00 0.60
CA GLY A 44 15.91 8.25 0.51
C GLY A 44 16.53 8.61 1.86
N PHE A 45 17.85 8.35 1.98
CA PHE A 45 18.57 8.51 3.25
C PHE A 45 18.63 9.97 3.73
N ILE A 46 19.00 10.89 2.84
CA ILE A 46 19.15 12.31 3.16
C ILE A 46 17.80 12.99 3.50
N PRO A 47 16.72 12.84 2.70
CA PRO A 47 15.41 13.39 3.05
C PRO A 47 14.86 12.84 4.37
N VAL A 48 15.05 11.56 4.67
CA VAL A 48 14.62 10.96 5.95
C VAL A 48 15.35 11.60 7.13
N LEU A 49 16.68 11.78 7.04
CA LEU A 49 17.46 12.43 8.10
C LEU A 49 17.03 13.87 8.38
N LEU A 50 16.80 14.64 7.31
CA LEU A 50 16.39 16.05 7.42
C LEU A 50 14.98 16.22 8.01
N HIS A 51 14.12 15.20 7.84
CA HIS A 51 12.72 15.26 8.26
C HIS A 51 12.36 14.33 9.44
N LEU A 52 13.34 13.82 10.18
CA LEU A 52 13.10 12.90 11.31
C LEU A 52 12.05 13.44 12.30
N ARG A 53 12.15 14.71 12.69
CA ARG A 53 11.17 15.33 13.61
C ARG A 53 9.75 15.30 13.05
N THR A 54 9.58 15.56 11.76
CA THR A 54 8.28 15.50 11.08
C THR A 54 7.76 14.07 11.02
N ILE A 55 8.62 13.09 10.76
CA ILE A 55 8.26 11.66 10.73
C ILE A 55 7.77 11.22 12.12
N PHE A 56 8.48 11.57 13.19
CA PHE A 56 8.06 11.24 14.56
C PHE A 56 6.74 11.92 14.93
N ARG A 57 6.59 13.22 14.64
CA ARG A 57 5.35 13.94 14.88
C ARG A 57 4.17 13.33 14.11
N ASN A 58 4.37 12.92 12.86
CA ASN A 58 3.34 12.25 12.07
C ASN A 58 2.98 10.89 12.66
N MET A 59 3.96 10.17 13.21
CA MET A 59 3.74 8.89 13.88
C MET A 59 2.92 9.06 15.17
N ASP A 60 3.23 10.08 15.96
CA ASP A 60 2.49 10.36 17.19
C ASP A 60 1.07 10.84 16.89
N LEU A 61 0.90 11.70 15.89
CA LEU A 61 -0.43 12.09 15.39
C LEU A 61 -1.25 10.86 14.96
N CYS A 62 -0.65 9.92 14.22
CA CYS A 62 -1.32 8.70 13.78
C CYS A 62 -1.77 7.82 14.94
N LYS A 63 -0.89 7.63 15.93
CA LYS A 63 -1.20 6.85 17.14
C LYS A 63 -2.34 7.46 17.95
N GLU A 64 -2.30 8.77 18.13
CA GLU A 64 -3.29 9.52 18.89
C GLU A 64 -4.65 9.52 18.18
N ASP A 65 -4.65 9.71 16.89
CA ASP A 65 -5.84 9.65 16.04
C ASP A 65 -6.52 8.27 16.09
N ILE A 66 -5.77 7.19 15.90
CA ILE A 66 -6.31 5.82 15.99
C ILE A 66 -6.90 5.56 17.38
N ARG A 67 -6.22 5.97 18.44
CA ARG A 67 -6.73 5.75 19.81
C ARG A 67 -8.00 6.55 20.10
N SER A 68 -8.09 7.79 19.65
CA SER A 68 -9.25 8.65 19.91
C SER A 68 -10.47 8.24 19.09
N TRP A 69 -10.26 7.82 17.84
CA TRP A 69 -11.35 7.34 16.98
C TRP A 69 -11.78 5.91 17.32
N ASN A 70 -10.86 5.10 17.85
CA ASN A 70 -11.08 3.73 18.29
C ASN A 70 -11.79 2.86 17.24
N PRO A 71 -11.18 2.61 16.07
CA PRO A 71 -11.79 1.84 14.99
C PRO A 71 -11.96 0.36 15.37
N ASP A 72 -12.89 -0.32 14.73
CA ASP A 72 -13.09 -1.77 14.86
C ASP A 72 -11.91 -2.56 14.30
N VAL A 73 -11.20 -2.01 13.32
CA VAL A 73 -10.00 -2.62 12.69
C VAL A 73 -9.05 -1.56 12.15
N LEU A 74 -7.76 -1.79 12.33
CA LEU A 74 -6.71 -1.01 11.68
C LEU A 74 -6.18 -1.77 10.47
N ILE A 75 -6.33 -1.21 9.27
CA ILE A 75 -5.77 -1.79 8.04
C ILE A 75 -4.54 -1.00 7.61
N LEU A 76 -3.39 -1.64 7.66
CA LEU A 76 -2.10 -1.10 7.21
C LEU A 76 -1.86 -1.51 5.76
N VAL A 77 -1.51 -0.55 4.90
CA VAL A 77 -1.28 -0.83 3.47
C VAL A 77 0.15 -0.51 3.11
N ASP A 78 0.93 -1.55 2.73
CA ASP A 78 2.35 -1.42 2.33
C ASP A 78 3.18 -0.58 3.35
N TYR A 79 4.18 0.18 2.93
CA TYR A 79 4.98 1.14 3.69
C TYR A 79 5.50 0.63 5.05
N PRO A 80 6.26 -0.48 5.09
CA PRO A 80 6.56 -1.22 6.32
C PRO A 80 7.43 -0.45 7.33
N GLY A 81 8.17 0.57 6.89
CA GLY A 81 9.00 1.37 7.79
C GLY A 81 8.21 2.16 8.84
N PHE A 82 7.04 2.64 8.45
CA PHE A 82 6.11 3.37 9.31
C PHE A 82 5.07 2.43 9.91
N ASN A 83 4.42 1.63 9.07
CA ASN A 83 3.27 0.81 9.45
C ASN A 83 3.58 -0.23 10.52
N LEU A 84 4.75 -0.89 10.49
CA LEU A 84 5.11 -1.86 11.54
C LEU A 84 5.35 -1.21 12.91
N LYS A 85 5.73 0.08 12.95
CA LYS A 85 5.83 0.81 14.22
C LYS A 85 4.46 1.23 14.77
N ILE A 86 3.52 1.54 13.88
CA ILE A 86 2.12 1.76 14.28
C ILE A 86 1.52 0.46 14.79
N ALA A 87 1.70 -0.67 14.07
CA ALA A 87 1.24 -1.99 14.50
C ALA A 87 1.74 -2.32 15.92
N GLU A 88 3.04 -2.20 16.17
CA GLU A 88 3.64 -2.43 17.49
C GLU A 88 2.98 -1.60 18.59
N TYR A 89 2.74 -0.31 18.32
CA TYR A 89 2.10 0.57 19.30
C TYR A 89 0.64 0.16 19.57
N ILE A 90 -0.15 -0.08 18.52
CA ILE A 90 -1.55 -0.45 18.64
C ILE A 90 -1.72 -1.78 19.38
N LYS A 91 -0.95 -2.79 19.05
CA LYS A 91 -0.98 -4.09 19.76
C LYS A 91 -0.56 -3.99 21.23
N ARG A 92 0.33 -3.05 21.57
CA ARG A 92 0.78 -2.87 22.95
C ARG A 92 -0.23 -2.12 23.82
N TYR A 93 -0.97 -1.16 23.27
CA TYR A 93 -1.75 -0.20 24.04
C TYR A 93 -3.26 -0.25 23.79
N THR A 94 -3.71 -1.09 22.86
CA THR A 94 -5.11 -1.24 22.50
C THR A 94 -5.45 -2.71 22.23
N SER A 95 -6.74 -3.02 22.08
CA SER A 95 -7.23 -4.31 21.59
C SER A 95 -7.67 -4.29 20.12
N ILE A 96 -7.40 -3.21 19.40
CA ILE A 96 -7.78 -3.04 17.99
C ILE A 96 -7.07 -4.10 17.15
N PRO A 97 -7.79 -4.91 16.35
CA PRO A 97 -7.19 -5.85 15.42
C PRO A 97 -6.37 -5.11 14.35
N VAL A 98 -5.20 -5.64 14.02
CA VAL A 98 -4.27 -5.08 13.04
C VAL A 98 -4.19 -6.00 11.83
N TYR A 99 -4.71 -5.55 10.71
CA TYR A 99 -4.65 -6.22 9.42
C TYR A 99 -3.63 -5.54 8.52
N TYR A 100 -2.85 -6.33 7.80
CA TYR A 100 -1.81 -5.80 6.91
C TYR A 100 -2.07 -6.23 5.47
N TYR A 101 -2.42 -5.28 4.61
CA TYR A 101 -2.64 -5.50 3.18
C TYR A 101 -1.41 -5.08 2.37
N ILE A 102 -1.01 -5.90 1.43
CA ILE A 102 0.25 -5.85 0.66
C ILE A 102 1.44 -6.12 1.60
N SER A 103 1.68 -7.41 1.80
CA SER A 103 2.74 -7.95 2.65
C SER A 103 4.08 -7.22 2.48
N PRO A 104 4.77 -6.89 3.57
CA PRO A 104 6.13 -6.38 3.49
C PRO A 104 7.08 -7.39 2.84
N LYS A 105 7.85 -6.96 1.86
CA LYS A 105 8.79 -7.83 1.10
C LYS A 105 10.02 -8.21 1.96
N ILE A 106 9.77 -8.84 3.13
CA ILE A 106 10.82 -9.20 4.07
C ILE A 106 11.74 -10.32 3.53
N TRP A 107 11.24 -11.16 2.64
CA TRP A 107 11.98 -12.20 1.95
C TRP A 107 13.15 -11.64 1.11
N ALA A 108 13.08 -10.39 0.67
CA ALA A 108 14.10 -9.77 -0.17
C ALA A 108 15.35 -9.32 0.62
N TRP A 109 15.20 -8.82 1.86
CA TRP A 109 16.34 -8.20 2.57
C TRP A 109 16.15 -7.93 4.07
N LYS A 110 14.95 -8.03 4.63
CA LYS A 110 14.66 -7.71 6.05
C LYS A 110 13.88 -8.83 6.73
N GLU A 111 14.29 -10.06 6.55
CA GLU A 111 13.64 -11.26 7.08
C GLU A 111 13.45 -11.20 8.61
N TYR A 112 14.38 -10.56 9.35
CA TYR A 112 14.25 -10.36 10.80
C TYR A 112 12.95 -9.68 11.23
N ARG A 113 12.27 -8.96 10.33
CA ARG A 113 10.96 -8.33 10.59
C ARG A 113 9.81 -9.32 10.78
N ILE A 114 10.01 -10.59 10.44
CA ILE A 114 9.02 -11.64 10.69
C ILE A 114 8.62 -11.69 12.16
N LYS A 115 9.55 -11.46 13.09
CA LYS A 115 9.26 -11.43 14.54
C LYS A 115 8.26 -10.33 14.91
N ASN A 116 8.40 -9.17 14.30
CA ASN A 116 7.51 -8.04 14.54
C ASN A 116 6.13 -8.32 13.92
N ILE A 117 6.09 -8.85 12.70
CA ILE A 117 4.84 -9.22 12.02
C ILE A 117 4.06 -10.24 12.85
N LYS A 118 4.70 -11.32 13.27
CA LYS A 118 4.07 -12.36 14.12
C LYS A 118 3.52 -11.83 15.44
N ARG A 119 4.15 -10.81 16.01
CA ARG A 119 3.74 -10.21 17.29
C ARG A 119 2.62 -9.20 17.13
N ASP A 120 2.67 -8.40 16.05
CA ASP A 120 1.95 -7.13 15.97
C ASP A 120 0.86 -7.11 14.88
N VAL A 121 0.79 -8.13 14.02
CA VAL A 121 -0.19 -8.21 12.93
C VAL A 121 -1.06 -9.44 13.13
N ASP A 122 -2.37 -9.26 13.15
CA ASP A 122 -3.32 -10.36 13.33
C ASP A 122 -3.58 -11.09 12.01
N GLU A 123 -3.75 -10.35 10.91
CA GLU A 123 -4.00 -10.91 9.59
C GLU A 123 -3.09 -10.25 8.54
N LEU A 124 -2.43 -11.05 7.73
CA LEU A 124 -1.53 -10.60 6.66
C LEU A 124 -2.03 -11.04 5.29
N PHE A 125 -2.23 -10.07 4.42
CA PHE A 125 -2.73 -10.28 3.06
C PHE A 125 -1.62 -10.03 2.04
N SER A 126 -1.25 -11.09 1.31
CA SER A 126 -0.22 -11.08 0.28
C SER A 126 -0.81 -10.90 -1.11
N ILE A 127 -0.06 -10.23 -1.98
CA ILE A 127 -0.37 -10.07 -3.40
C ILE A 127 0.54 -10.90 -4.31
N LEU A 128 1.48 -11.66 -3.73
CA LEU A 128 2.44 -12.49 -4.46
C LEU A 128 2.31 -13.95 -3.97
N PRO A 129 2.02 -14.91 -4.86
CA PRO A 129 1.71 -16.29 -4.45
C PRO A 129 2.88 -16.99 -3.75
N PHE A 130 4.12 -16.67 -4.11
CA PHE A 130 5.30 -17.28 -3.51
C PHE A 130 5.58 -16.81 -2.07
N GLU A 131 4.92 -15.75 -1.59
CA GLU A 131 5.02 -15.32 -0.20
C GLU A 131 4.34 -16.29 0.75
N VAL A 132 3.30 -17.03 0.30
CA VAL A 132 2.60 -18.01 1.13
C VAL A 132 3.55 -19.05 1.70
N PRO A 133 4.27 -19.86 0.89
CA PRO A 133 5.21 -20.85 1.43
C PRO A 133 6.37 -20.22 2.21
N PHE A 134 6.77 -18.99 1.91
CA PHE A 134 7.78 -18.29 2.69
C PHE A 134 7.30 -18.04 4.12
N PHE A 135 6.11 -17.48 4.31
CA PHE A 135 5.57 -17.21 5.64
C PHE A 135 5.15 -18.49 6.37
N GLU A 136 4.65 -19.51 5.69
CA GLU A 136 4.38 -20.83 6.26
C GLU A 136 5.66 -21.47 6.83
N GLY A 137 6.79 -21.35 6.13
CA GLY A 137 8.10 -21.78 6.63
C GLY A 137 8.51 -21.09 7.95
N HIS A 138 7.98 -19.91 8.19
CA HIS A 138 8.12 -19.19 9.46
C HIS A 138 7.00 -19.49 10.46
N GLN A 139 6.13 -20.48 10.22
CA GLN A 139 4.97 -20.80 11.08
C GLN A 139 4.04 -19.60 11.28
N TYR A 140 3.79 -18.87 10.20
CA TYR A 140 2.87 -17.74 10.17
C TYR A 140 2.03 -17.80 8.88
N PRO A 141 0.84 -18.41 8.92
CA PRO A 141 -0.04 -18.49 7.77
C PRO A 141 -0.50 -17.10 7.34
N ILE A 142 -0.63 -16.90 6.03
CA ILE A 142 -1.07 -15.65 5.44
C ILE A 142 -2.12 -15.90 4.36
N HIS A 143 -2.83 -14.85 3.96
CA HIS A 143 -3.84 -14.92 2.92
C HIS A 143 -3.30 -14.39 1.59
N TYR A 144 -3.27 -15.21 0.57
CA TYR A 144 -3.05 -14.74 -0.79
C TYR A 144 -4.36 -14.22 -1.40
N VAL A 145 -4.40 -12.95 -1.77
CA VAL A 145 -5.62 -12.25 -2.22
C VAL A 145 -5.55 -11.78 -3.67
N GLY A 146 -4.55 -12.23 -4.42
CA GLY A 146 -4.31 -11.77 -5.79
C GLY A 146 -3.57 -10.43 -5.85
N ASN A 147 -3.17 -10.06 -7.06
CA ASN A 147 -2.40 -8.84 -7.29
C ASN A 147 -3.28 -7.73 -7.88
N PRO A 148 -3.50 -6.62 -7.17
CA PRO A 148 -4.36 -5.53 -7.64
C PRO A 148 -3.87 -4.84 -8.92
N CYS A 149 -2.62 -5.06 -9.34
CA CYS A 149 -2.14 -4.60 -10.63
C CYS A 149 -2.77 -5.39 -11.79
N VAL A 150 -3.06 -6.68 -11.58
CA VAL A 150 -3.75 -7.52 -12.59
C VAL A 150 -5.15 -6.98 -12.84
N ASP A 151 -5.89 -6.69 -11.76
CA ASP A 151 -7.23 -6.11 -11.85
C ASP A 151 -7.22 -4.76 -12.57
N ALA A 152 -6.23 -3.91 -12.27
CA ALA A 152 -6.07 -2.62 -12.92
C ALA A 152 -5.79 -2.75 -14.43
N VAL A 153 -4.93 -3.71 -14.83
CA VAL A 153 -4.64 -3.99 -16.25
C VAL A 153 -5.87 -4.54 -16.96
N GLN A 154 -6.60 -5.45 -16.32
CA GLN A 154 -7.81 -6.03 -16.89
C GLN A 154 -8.89 -4.95 -17.08
N ALA A 155 -9.17 -4.16 -16.06
CA ALA A 155 -10.13 -3.06 -16.14
C ALA A 155 -9.75 -2.01 -17.20
N TYR A 156 -8.46 -1.77 -17.41
CA TYR A 156 -7.99 -0.91 -18.50
C TYR A 156 -8.27 -1.53 -19.87
N ARG A 157 -7.94 -2.82 -20.05
CA ARG A 157 -8.18 -3.55 -21.32
C ARG A 157 -9.64 -3.62 -21.70
N GLU A 158 -10.54 -3.80 -20.74
CA GLU A 158 -11.98 -3.83 -20.97
C GLU A 158 -12.53 -2.48 -21.49
N LYS A 159 -11.88 -1.37 -21.12
CA LYS A 159 -12.28 -0.01 -21.52
C LYS A 159 -11.55 0.50 -22.77
N HIS A 160 -10.44 -0.09 -23.13
CA HIS A 160 -9.56 0.38 -24.20
C HIS A 160 -9.21 -0.79 -25.13
N SER A 161 -9.84 -0.80 -26.29
CA SER A 161 -9.63 -1.81 -27.34
C SER A 161 -8.76 -1.29 -28.49
N GLU A 162 -7.84 -0.37 -28.18
CA GLU A 162 -6.96 0.23 -29.18
C GLU A 162 -6.08 -0.84 -29.86
N THR A 163 -6.10 -0.88 -31.18
CA THR A 163 -5.22 -1.75 -31.96
C THR A 163 -3.83 -1.12 -32.13
N LEU A 164 -2.82 -1.93 -32.46
CA LEU A 164 -1.48 -1.41 -32.77
C LEU A 164 -1.52 -0.36 -33.88
N GLN A 165 -2.37 -0.53 -34.87
CA GLN A 165 -2.49 0.39 -36.00
C GLN A 165 -3.07 1.75 -35.59
N GLU A 166 -4.08 1.73 -34.70
CA GLU A 166 -4.65 2.95 -34.12
C GLU A 166 -3.61 3.66 -33.25
N PHE A 167 -2.89 2.92 -32.40
CA PHE A 167 -1.81 3.46 -31.57
C PHE A 167 -0.72 4.12 -32.41
N VAL A 168 -0.22 3.44 -33.46
CA VAL A 168 0.81 3.95 -34.36
C VAL A 168 0.34 5.24 -35.03
N SER A 169 -0.91 5.27 -35.55
CA SER A 169 -1.50 6.41 -36.22
C SER A 169 -1.70 7.59 -35.28
N ALA A 170 -2.26 7.35 -34.08
CA ALA A 170 -2.56 8.38 -33.09
C ALA A 170 -1.27 9.04 -32.54
N ASN A 171 -0.18 8.31 -32.50
CA ASN A 171 1.12 8.82 -32.00
C ASN A 171 2.11 9.26 -33.11
N GLY A 172 1.69 9.25 -34.38
CA GLY A 172 2.54 9.65 -35.50
C GLY A 172 3.77 8.78 -35.68
N LEU A 173 3.71 7.50 -35.29
CA LEU A 173 4.81 6.57 -35.38
C LEU A 173 4.87 5.95 -36.77
N GLU A 174 6.09 5.65 -37.24
CA GLU A 174 6.30 4.90 -38.47
C GLU A 174 6.06 3.40 -38.22
N HIS A 175 5.74 2.64 -39.28
CA HIS A 175 5.62 1.19 -39.25
C HIS A 175 6.99 0.50 -39.04
N LYS A 176 7.56 0.70 -37.87
CA LYS A 176 8.84 0.11 -37.40
C LYS A 176 8.63 -0.68 -36.12
N PRO A 177 9.52 -1.61 -35.77
CA PRO A 177 9.52 -2.24 -34.44
C PRO A 177 9.55 -1.19 -33.32
N ILE A 178 8.64 -1.32 -32.35
CA ILE A 178 8.53 -0.39 -31.22
C ILE A 178 9.25 -0.99 -30.03
N ILE A 179 10.16 -0.22 -29.43
CA ILE A 179 10.79 -0.54 -28.14
C ILE A 179 10.21 0.40 -27.10
N ALA A 180 9.45 -0.14 -26.13
CA ALA A 180 8.93 0.63 -25.03
C ALA A 180 9.95 0.72 -23.89
N LEU A 181 10.39 1.95 -23.56
CA LEU A 181 11.26 2.21 -22.43
C LEU A 181 10.42 2.66 -21.22
N LEU A 182 10.42 1.87 -20.16
CA LEU A 182 9.72 2.16 -18.90
C LEU A 182 10.74 2.67 -17.87
N ALA A 183 10.97 3.98 -17.87
CA ALA A 183 12.00 4.62 -17.05
C ALA A 183 11.60 4.82 -15.56
N GLY A 184 10.46 4.30 -15.13
CA GLY A 184 9.94 4.52 -13.78
C GLY A 184 9.18 5.83 -13.61
N SER A 185 8.72 6.11 -12.39
CA SER A 185 7.83 7.25 -12.07
C SER A 185 8.52 8.38 -11.31
N ARG A 186 9.78 8.22 -10.91
CA ARG A 186 10.52 9.19 -10.12
C ARG A 186 11.60 9.88 -10.95
N LYS A 187 11.78 11.19 -10.72
CA LYS A 187 12.82 11.97 -11.40
C LYS A 187 14.23 11.38 -11.24
N GLN A 188 14.50 10.71 -10.13
CA GLN A 188 15.79 10.07 -9.88
C GLN A 188 15.98 8.81 -10.73
N GLU A 189 14.95 8.03 -10.94
CA GLU A 189 14.95 6.83 -11.79
C GLU A 189 15.13 7.16 -13.28
N ILE A 190 14.88 8.41 -13.69
CA ILE A 190 15.01 8.89 -15.08
C ILE A 190 16.40 9.49 -15.34
N LYS A 191 17.12 9.88 -14.29
CA LYS A 191 18.44 10.54 -14.41
C LYS A 191 19.63 9.57 -14.41
N ASP A 192 19.43 8.38 -13.91
CA ASP A 192 20.40 7.28 -13.86
C ASP A 192 20.27 6.39 -15.10
#